data_5654a4061e94aa79934c88171044d59d
#
_entry.id   5654a4061e94aa79934c88171044d59d
#
_cell.length_a   1.000
_cell.length_b   1.000
_cell.length_c   1.000
_cell.angle_alpha   90.00
_cell.angle_beta   90.00
_cell.angle_gamma   90.00
#
_symmetry.space_group_name_H-M   'P 1'
#
loop_
_entity.id
_entity.type
_entity.pdbx_description
1 polymer ?
#
loop_
_entity_poly.entity_id
_entity_poly.type
_entity_poly.pdbx_seq_one_letter_code
_entity_poly.pdbx_strand_id
1 'polypeptide(L)'
;MNDLGWIRSMRIKQGLKGFQLADRMQVSAARISVLEKDEARGAVTLKMMERAAKAMGCKFEYRIVKAGSDVSKAQSSGKPRYRLVEK
;
A
#
# COMPACT_ATOMS: atom_id res chain seq x y z
N MET A 1 -0.08 -6.43 14.04
CA MET A 1 0.56 -5.35 13.36
C MET A 1 1.29 -5.83 12.14
N ASN A 2 1.10 -5.18 11.08
CA ASN A 2 1.60 -5.64 9.81
C ASN A 2 2.78 -4.80 9.33
N ASP A 3 3.97 -5.36 9.38
CA ASP A 3 5.17 -4.67 8.94
C ASP A 3 5.41 -4.79 7.45
N LEU A 4 4.58 -5.55 6.76
CA LEU A 4 4.80 -5.83 5.34
C LEU A 4 4.34 -4.71 4.43
N GLY A 5 3.48 -3.83 4.92
CA GLY A 5 2.87 -2.84 4.07
C GLY A 5 1.60 -3.38 3.41
N TRP A 6 0.81 -2.49 2.85
CA TRP A 6 -0.49 -2.87 2.33
C TRP A 6 -0.41 -3.57 0.99
N ILE A 7 0.52 -3.16 0.14
CA ILE A 7 0.67 -3.79 -1.17
C ILE A 7 1.06 -5.24 -1.00
N ARG A 8 2.10 -5.48 -0.21
CA ARG A 8 2.57 -6.84 -0.03
C ARG A 8 1.55 -7.70 0.69
N SER A 9 0.89 -7.16 1.69
CA SER A 9 -0.12 -7.90 2.43
C SER A 9 -1.28 -8.33 1.55
N MET A 10 -1.77 -7.41 0.72
CA MET A 10 -2.87 -7.74 -0.18
C MET A 10 -2.42 -8.74 -1.24
N ARG A 11 -1.20 -8.57 -1.75
CA ARG A 11 -0.65 -9.49 -2.74
C ARG A 11 -0.60 -10.91 -2.19
N ILE A 12 -0.08 -11.06 -0.98
CA ILE A 12 0.02 -12.37 -0.35
C ILE A 12 -1.37 -12.93 -0.09
N LYS A 13 -2.27 -12.09 0.38
CA LYS A 13 -3.65 -12.52 0.66
C LYS A 13 -4.32 -13.07 -0.60
N GLN A 14 -4.02 -12.50 -1.75
CA GLN A 14 -4.59 -12.94 -3.02
C GLN A 14 -3.80 -14.08 -3.66
N GLY A 15 -2.75 -14.53 -3.04
CA GLY A 15 -1.94 -15.60 -3.58
C GLY A 15 -1.08 -15.19 -4.76
N LEU A 16 -0.83 -13.90 -4.91
CA LEU A 16 -0.02 -13.40 -6.02
C LEU A 16 1.45 -13.36 -5.64
N LYS A 17 2.27 -13.86 -6.54
CA LYS A 17 3.71 -13.71 -6.38
C LYS A 17 4.14 -12.35 -6.92
N GLY A 18 5.32 -11.90 -6.47
CA GLY A 18 5.81 -10.58 -6.88
C GLY A 18 5.86 -10.42 -8.38
N PHE A 19 6.34 -11.44 -9.10
CA PHE A 19 6.43 -11.33 -10.56
C PHE A 19 5.06 -11.28 -11.22
N GLN A 20 4.05 -11.86 -10.58
CA GLN A 20 2.70 -11.80 -11.14
C GLN A 20 2.11 -10.41 -11.03
N LEU A 21 2.34 -9.76 -9.90
CA LEU A 21 1.93 -8.38 -9.75
C LEU A 21 2.71 -7.48 -10.70
N ALA A 22 3.99 -7.75 -10.86
CA ALA A 22 4.83 -6.98 -11.77
C ALA A 22 4.28 -7.06 -13.19
N ASP A 23 3.88 -8.25 -13.60
CA ASP A 23 3.31 -8.43 -14.93
C ASP A 23 2.03 -7.62 -15.10
N ARG A 24 1.17 -7.63 -14.10
CA ARG A 24 -0.07 -6.85 -14.16
C ARG A 24 0.19 -5.36 -14.23
N MET A 25 1.24 -4.90 -13.58
CA MET A 25 1.60 -3.48 -13.56
C MET A 25 2.53 -3.12 -14.73
N GLN A 26 2.97 -4.11 -15.49
CA GLN A 26 3.89 -3.92 -16.62
C GLN A 26 5.20 -3.30 -16.18
N VAL A 27 5.73 -3.82 -15.11
CA VAL A 27 7.04 -3.41 -14.59
C VAL A 27 7.83 -4.68 -14.29
N SER A 28 9.11 -4.50 -13.96
CA SER A 28 9.96 -5.66 -13.62
C SER A 28 9.64 -6.17 -12.22
N ALA A 29 9.97 -7.43 -11.99
CA ALA A 29 9.79 -8.01 -10.66
C ALA A 29 10.63 -7.26 -9.62
N ALA A 30 11.82 -6.82 -9.99
CA ALA A 30 12.66 -6.03 -9.10
C ALA A 30 11.95 -4.74 -8.68
N ARG A 31 11.19 -4.15 -9.60
CA ARG A 31 10.46 -2.93 -9.31
C ARG A 31 9.41 -3.15 -8.22
N ILE A 32 8.77 -4.33 -8.23
CA ILE A 32 7.78 -4.63 -7.19
C ILE A 32 8.48 -4.72 -5.83
N SER A 33 9.64 -5.34 -5.79
CA SER A 33 10.39 -5.41 -4.54
C SER A 33 10.71 -4.02 -3.99
N VAL A 34 11.13 -3.12 -4.87
CA VAL A 34 11.43 -1.75 -4.46
C VAL A 34 10.15 -1.05 -4.00
N LEU A 35 9.06 -1.24 -4.73
CA LEU A 35 7.79 -0.62 -4.39
C LEU A 35 7.31 -1.03 -3.00
N GLU A 36 7.41 -2.31 -2.70
CA GLU A 36 6.98 -2.80 -1.40
C GLU A 36 7.88 -2.28 -0.28
N LYS A 37 9.16 -2.17 -0.53
CA LYS A 37 10.08 -1.59 0.44
C LYS A 37 9.81 -0.11 0.64
N ASP A 38 9.50 0.59 -0.44
CA ASP A 38 9.19 2.02 -0.36
C ASP A 38 7.93 2.24 0.47
N GLU A 39 6.93 1.39 0.30
CA GLU A 39 5.73 1.52 1.10
C GLU A 39 6.03 1.26 2.58
N ALA A 40 6.85 0.25 2.86
CA ALA A 40 7.16 -0.10 4.24
C ALA A 40 7.83 1.06 4.99
N ARG A 41 8.61 1.88 4.28
CA ARG A 41 9.26 3.02 4.90
C ARG A 41 8.57 4.35 4.63
N GLY A 42 7.37 4.30 4.04
CA GLY A 42 6.58 5.50 3.84
C GLY A 42 7.03 6.38 2.69
N ALA A 43 7.78 5.84 1.75
CA ALA A 43 8.32 6.63 0.64
C ALA A 43 7.56 6.42 -0.67
N VAL A 44 6.53 5.60 -0.69
CA VAL A 44 5.76 5.35 -1.90
C VAL A 44 4.81 6.52 -2.17
N THR A 45 4.57 6.81 -3.44
CA THR A 45 3.63 7.88 -3.80
C THR A 45 2.21 7.34 -3.81
N LEU A 46 1.25 8.25 -3.66
CA LEU A 46 -0.16 7.87 -3.73
C LEU A 46 -0.50 7.30 -5.10
N LYS A 47 0.10 7.85 -6.14
CA LYS A 47 -0.15 7.37 -7.49
C LYS A 47 0.28 5.91 -7.64
N MET A 48 1.43 5.56 -7.10
CA MET A 48 1.89 4.18 -7.15
C MET A 48 1.01 3.26 -6.34
N MET A 49 0.51 3.74 -5.21
CA MET A 49 -0.44 2.95 -4.42
C MET A 49 -1.70 2.67 -5.22
N GLU A 50 -2.19 3.65 -5.94
CA GLU A 50 -3.38 3.46 -6.77
C GLU A 50 -3.15 2.45 -7.88
N ARG A 51 -1.98 2.53 -8.51
CA ARG A 51 -1.66 1.61 -9.59
C ARG A 51 -1.55 0.18 -9.08
N ALA A 52 -0.90 0.00 -7.94
CA ALA A 52 -0.77 -1.33 -7.36
C ALA A 52 -2.12 -1.90 -6.95
N ALA A 53 -2.95 -1.08 -6.32
CA ALA A 53 -4.28 -1.52 -5.91
C ALA A 53 -5.10 -1.95 -7.11
N LYS A 54 -5.08 -1.15 -8.17
CA LYS A 54 -5.84 -1.46 -9.36
C LYS A 54 -5.38 -2.77 -10.00
N ALA A 55 -4.07 -2.99 -10.01
CA ALA A 55 -3.53 -4.23 -10.57
C ALA A 55 -3.97 -5.46 -9.78
N MET A 56 -4.31 -5.29 -8.52
CA MET A 56 -4.80 -6.36 -7.66
C MET A 56 -6.32 -6.42 -7.59
N GLY A 57 -7.01 -5.66 -8.44
CA GLY A 57 -8.46 -5.63 -8.41
C GLY A 57 -9.02 -4.92 -7.19
N CYS A 58 -8.23 -4.02 -6.63
CA CYS A 58 -8.62 -3.30 -5.43
C CYS A 58 -8.77 -1.82 -5.72
N LYS A 59 -9.34 -1.11 -4.77
CA LYS A 59 -9.44 0.33 -4.81
C LYS A 59 -8.61 0.89 -3.68
N PHE A 60 -7.77 1.87 -3.98
CA PHE A 60 -6.97 2.53 -2.96
C PHE A 60 -7.76 3.71 -2.39
N GLU A 61 -7.99 3.66 -1.10
CA GLU A 61 -8.70 4.74 -0.42
C GLU A 61 -7.80 5.38 0.63
N TYR A 62 -7.87 6.69 0.70
CA TYR A 62 -7.17 7.43 1.73
C TYR A 62 -7.93 8.73 1.98
N ARG A 63 -7.73 9.30 3.14
CA ARG A 63 -8.41 10.54 3.48
C ARG A 63 -7.71 11.20 4.64
N ILE A 64 -7.94 12.48 4.74
CA ILE A 64 -7.51 13.25 5.90
C ILE A 64 -8.69 13.27 6.87
N VAL A 65 -8.43 12.86 8.10
CA VAL A 65 -9.46 12.88 9.12
C VAL A 65 -9.12 13.97 10.14
N LYS A 66 -10.16 14.58 10.64
CA LYS A 66 -9.98 15.63 11.63
C LYS A 66 -9.34 15.04 12.88
N ALA A 67 -8.34 15.74 13.39
CA ALA A 67 -7.71 15.32 14.63
C ALA A 67 -8.68 15.53 15.78
N GLY A 68 -8.97 14.45 16.48
CA GLY A 68 -9.86 14.51 17.63
C GLY A 68 -9.08 14.49 18.92
N SER A 69 -9.76 14.05 19.97
CA SER A 69 -9.15 14.01 21.30
C SER A 69 -7.97 13.06 21.38
N ASP A 70 -7.91 12.09 20.49
CA ASP A 70 -6.83 11.11 20.48
C ASP A 70 -5.76 11.45 19.45
N VAL A 71 -5.73 12.66 19.00
CA VAL A 71 -4.85 13.07 17.94
C VAL A 71 -3.39 12.87 18.29
N SER A 72 -3.04 13.06 19.52
CA SER A 72 -1.63 12.94 19.92
C SER A 72 -1.09 11.55 19.64
N LYS A 73 -1.91 10.54 19.80
CA LYS A 73 -1.48 9.19 19.53
C LYS A 73 -1.37 8.93 18.04
N ALA A 74 -2.31 9.44 17.28
CA ALA A 74 -2.27 9.27 15.84
C ALA A 74 -1.04 9.92 15.24
N GLN A 75 -0.65 11.04 15.79
CA GLN A 75 0.50 11.77 15.26
C GLN A 75 1.81 11.06 15.48
N SER A 76 1.91 10.32 16.54
CA SER A 76 3.19 9.72 16.89
C SER A 76 3.70 8.77 15.83
N SER A 77 2.81 8.19 15.06
CA SER A 77 3.24 7.24 14.05
C SER A 77 3.75 7.89 12.79
N GLY A 78 3.28 9.09 12.48
CA GLY A 78 3.65 9.76 11.26
C GLY A 78 3.18 9.07 9.99
N LYS A 79 2.32 8.10 10.11
CA LYS A 79 1.85 7.34 8.95
C LYS A 79 0.53 7.89 8.45
N PRO A 80 0.35 7.92 7.13
CA PRO A 80 -0.93 8.35 6.58
C PRO A 80 -2.01 7.33 6.92
N ARG A 81 -3.25 7.81 6.93
CA ARG A 81 -4.38 6.94 7.16
C ARG A 81 -5.03 6.61 5.84
N TYR A 82 -4.70 5.45 5.33
CA TYR A 82 -5.26 4.97 4.08
C TYR A 82 -5.33 3.46 4.13
N ARG A 83 -6.05 2.91 3.20
CA ARG A 83 -6.19 1.46 3.13
C ARG A 83 -6.54 1.04 1.71
N LEU A 84 -6.31 -0.24 1.43
CA LEU A 84 -6.72 -0.84 0.17
C LEU A 84 -8.08 -1.50 0.39
N VAL A 85 -8.95 -1.32 -0.59
CA VAL A 85 -10.29 -1.88 -0.53
C VAL A 85 -10.51 -2.72 -1.77
N GLU A 86 -10.94 -3.96 -1.57
CA GLU A 86 -11.27 -4.83 -2.68
C GLU A 86 -12.59 -4.43 -3.30
N LYS A 87 -12.63 -4.44 -4.62
CA LYS A 87 -13.86 -4.09 -5.33
C LYS A 87 -14.89 -5.20 -5.28
#